data_b056f468b8c3768707f5d1e275496ab7
#
_entry.id   b056f468b8c3768707f5d1e275496ab7
#
_cell.length_a   1.000
_cell.length_b   1.000
_cell.length_c   1.000
_cell.angle_alpha   90.00
_cell.angle_beta   90.00
_cell.angle_gamma   90.00
#
_symmetry.space_group_name_H-M   'P 1'
#
loop_
_entity.id
_entity.type
_entity.pdbx_description
1 polymer ?
#
loop_
_entity_poly.entity_id
_entity_poly.type
_entity_poly.pdbx_seq_one_letter_code
_entity_poly.pdbx_strand_id
1 'polypeptide(L)'
;MKHSALVVIDLQNDITKHYKEIIEKVNATIDWAQSVGMHIVYIKHNNITSGTRTFKPDTKGAELVPELNVVSDNIFVKTKSNALTSEAFCNFIKVNNINEFYVVGADATACVKSTCYNMKKAGYTVHVISDCVTSYDLKKMKEMLAYYASKGCEVKTLDETIGQTTDK
;
A
#
# COMPACT_ATOMS: atom_id res chain seq x y z
N MET A 1 -8.91 -16.26 1.19
CA MET A 1 -9.01 -14.77 1.08
C MET A 1 -8.95 -14.29 -0.37
N LYS A 2 -9.65 -14.97 -1.22
CA LYS A 2 -9.64 -14.68 -2.68
C LYS A 2 -10.30 -13.34 -3.07
N HIS A 3 -11.05 -12.71 -2.15
CA HIS A 3 -11.66 -11.39 -2.37
C HIS A 3 -10.91 -10.27 -1.65
N SER A 4 -9.72 -10.57 -1.16
CA SER A 4 -8.84 -9.62 -0.47
C SER A 4 -7.56 -9.40 -1.25
N ALA A 5 -7.02 -8.19 -1.14
CA ALA A 5 -5.73 -7.85 -1.73
C ALA A 5 -4.83 -7.14 -0.72
N LEU A 6 -3.57 -7.53 -0.70
CA LEU A 6 -2.51 -6.74 -0.10
C LEU A 6 -2.05 -5.72 -1.13
N VAL A 7 -2.08 -4.45 -0.78
CA VAL A 7 -1.69 -3.34 -1.67
C VAL A 7 -0.44 -2.69 -1.11
N VAL A 8 0.66 -2.84 -1.84
CA VAL A 8 1.97 -2.28 -1.49
C VAL A 8 2.12 -0.96 -2.26
N ILE A 9 2.13 0.16 -1.53
CA ILE A 9 2.06 1.50 -2.14
C ILE A 9 3.42 2.17 -2.17
N ASP A 10 3.87 2.53 -3.38
CA ASP A 10 4.99 3.44 -3.69
C ASP A 10 6.32 3.10 -3.01
N LEU A 11 6.64 1.83 -2.82
CA LEU A 11 7.96 1.42 -2.34
C LEU A 11 8.95 1.40 -3.51
N GLN A 12 9.31 2.59 -3.96
CA GLN A 12 10.18 2.89 -5.10
C GLN A 12 11.46 3.55 -4.62
N ASN A 13 12.51 3.56 -5.46
CA ASN A 13 13.82 4.08 -5.05
C ASN A 13 13.81 5.54 -4.59
N ASP A 14 12.97 6.39 -5.20
CA ASP A 14 12.87 7.80 -4.82
C ASP A 14 12.05 8.07 -3.56
N ILE A 15 11.43 7.04 -2.94
CA ILE A 15 10.66 7.21 -1.71
C ILE A 15 11.58 7.54 -0.53
N THR A 16 11.00 8.03 0.57
CA THR A 16 11.77 8.35 1.77
C THR A 16 12.66 7.17 2.22
N LYS A 17 13.88 7.48 2.65
CA LYS A 17 14.82 6.48 3.19
C LYS A 17 14.25 5.67 4.36
N HIS A 18 13.23 6.16 5.03
CA HIS A 18 12.57 5.47 6.15
C HIS A 18 11.87 4.17 5.71
N TYR A 19 11.69 3.94 4.41
CA TYR A 19 11.13 2.66 3.95
C TYR A 19 11.98 1.46 4.43
N LYS A 20 13.27 1.68 4.66
CA LYS A 20 14.17 0.62 5.14
C LYS A 20 13.79 0.11 6.52
N GLU A 21 13.10 0.92 7.31
CA GLU A 21 12.64 0.55 8.64
C GLU A 21 11.45 -0.41 8.60
N ILE A 22 10.70 -0.43 7.49
CA ILE A 22 9.50 -1.27 7.34
C ILE A 22 9.66 -2.41 6.34
N ILE A 23 10.71 -2.40 5.52
CA ILE A 23 10.80 -3.33 4.38
C ILE A 23 10.78 -4.80 4.80
N GLU A 24 11.43 -5.15 5.90
CA GLU A 24 11.45 -6.51 6.40
C GLU A 24 10.04 -6.98 6.80
N LYS A 25 9.27 -6.12 7.49
CA LYS A 25 7.89 -6.44 7.87
C LYS A 25 6.94 -6.42 6.68
N VAL A 26 7.18 -5.56 5.71
CA VAL A 26 6.42 -5.57 4.45
C VAL A 26 6.62 -6.91 3.74
N ASN A 27 7.86 -7.39 3.64
CA ASN A 27 8.14 -8.69 3.03
C ASN A 27 7.49 -9.84 3.82
N ALA A 28 7.51 -9.79 5.15
CA ALA A 28 6.81 -10.76 5.99
C ALA A 28 5.29 -10.72 5.76
N THR A 29 4.74 -9.53 5.55
CA THR A 29 3.33 -9.35 5.22
C THR A 29 3.00 -9.97 3.86
N ILE A 30 3.87 -9.82 2.87
CA ILE A 30 3.71 -10.44 1.55
C ILE A 30 3.68 -11.96 1.68
N ASP A 31 4.61 -12.54 2.45
CA ASP A 31 4.66 -13.98 2.70
C ASP A 31 3.37 -14.49 3.35
N TRP A 32 2.89 -13.78 4.37
CA TRP A 32 1.62 -14.11 5.02
C TRP A 32 0.45 -14.03 4.04
N ALA A 33 0.36 -12.94 3.28
CA ALA A 33 -0.73 -12.73 2.31
C ALA A 33 -0.77 -13.84 1.26
N GLN A 34 0.40 -14.28 0.78
CA GLN A 34 0.47 -15.43 -0.13
C GLN A 34 -0.04 -16.70 0.54
N SER A 35 0.34 -16.93 1.80
CA SER A 35 -0.03 -18.15 2.52
C SER A 35 -1.54 -18.28 2.74
N VAL A 36 -2.27 -17.17 2.78
CA VAL A 36 -3.73 -17.16 2.95
C VAL A 36 -4.50 -16.95 1.63
N GLY A 37 -3.81 -16.99 0.49
CA GLY A 37 -4.43 -16.91 -0.83
C GLY A 37 -4.92 -15.51 -1.23
N MET A 38 -4.35 -14.48 -0.66
CA MET A 38 -4.66 -13.09 -0.97
C MET A 38 -3.99 -12.66 -2.27
N HIS A 39 -4.62 -11.77 -3.03
CA HIS A 39 -3.96 -11.13 -4.16
C HIS A 39 -2.87 -10.18 -3.65
N ILE A 40 -1.73 -10.15 -4.32
CA ILE A 40 -0.64 -9.22 -3.98
C ILE A 40 -0.53 -8.20 -5.11
N VAL A 41 -0.68 -6.92 -4.76
CA VAL A 41 -0.69 -5.80 -5.71
C VAL A 41 0.39 -4.79 -5.32
N TYR A 42 1.12 -4.32 -6.32
CA TYR A 42 2.14 -3.28 -6.17
C TYR A 42 1.69 -2.03 -6.92
N ILE A 43 1.69 -0.90 -6.24
CA ILE A 43 1.37 0.40 -6.83
C ILE A 43 2.66 1.18 -7.01
N LYS A 44 2.87 1.70 -8.22
CA LYS A 44 3.98 2.60 -8.54
C LYS A 44 3.41 3.97 -8.86
N HIS A 45 4.05 5.00 -8.33
CA HIS A 45 3.75 6.38 -8.68
C HIS A 45 4.68 6.83 -9.79
N ASN A 46 4.12 7.38 -10.88
CA ASN A 46 4.86 8.07 -11.91
C ASN A 46 4.49 9.54 -11.87
N ASN A 47 5.49 10.39 -11.67
CA ASN A 47 5.28 11.82 -11.60
C ASN A 47 5.49 12.43 -13.00
N ILE A 48 4.40 12.85 -13.61
CA ILE A 48 4.39 13.39 -14.99
C ILE A 48 4.38 14.91 -15.01
N THR A 49 4.36 15.57 -13.85
CA THR A 49 4.38 17.03 -13.76
C THR A 49 5.75 17.56 -14.17
N SER A 50 5.76 18.58 -15.04
CA SER A 50 6.99 19.22 -15.49
C SER A 50 7.78 19.78 -14.31
N GLY A 51 9.11 19.58 -14.32
CA GLY A 51 10.02 20.05 -13.27
C GLY A 51 10.15 19.17 -12.04
N THR A 52 9.40 18.08 -11.94
CA THR A 52 9.56 17.14 -10.83
C THR A 52 10.81 16.27 -11.02
N ARG A 53 11.49 15.96 -9.89
CA ARG A 53 12.74 15.20 -9.90
C ARG A 53 12.59 13.76 -9.43
N THR A 54 11.48 13.46 -8.74
CA THR A 54 11.24 12.14 -8.13
C THR A 54 10.16 11.39 -8.90
N PHE A 55 10.29 10.07 -8.93
CA PHE A 55 9.34 9.16 -9.57
C PHE A 55 9.10 9.46 -11.06
N LYS A 56 10.13 9.93 -11.75
CA LYS A 56 10.00 10.19 -13.19
C LYS A 56 9.86 8.87 -13.95
N PRO A 57 8.90 8.79 -14.90
CA PRO A 57 8.75 7.59 -15.72
C PRO A 57 10.05 7.15 -16.36
N ASP A 58 10.27 5.85 -16.42
CA ASP A 58 11.43 5.21 -17.06
C ASP A 58 12.78 5.56 -16.42
N THR A 59 12.77 6.01 -15.14
CA THR A 59 14.01 6.24 -14.40
C THR A 59 14.18 5.18 -13.31
N LYS A 60 15.42 4.99 -12.89
CA LYS A 60 15.74 4.09 -11.76
C LYS A 60 15.04 4.52 -10.47
N GLY A 61 14.85 5.83 -10.27
CA GLY A 61 14.13 6.37 -9.11
C GLY A 61 12.68 5.92 -9.01
N ALA A 62 12.04 5.65 -10.15
CA ALA A 62 10.65 5.18 -10.20
C ALA A 62 10.53 3.65 -10.08
N GLU A 63 11.63 2.90 -10.11
CA GLU A 63 11.60 1.45 -9.95
C GLU A 63 11.32 1.05 -8.50
N LEU A 64 10.67 -0.09 -8.32
CA LEU A 64 10.46 -0.67 -6.98
C LEU A 64 11.82 -0.93 -6.32
N VAL A 65 11.89 -0.70 -5.00
CA VAL A 65 13.15 -0.92 -4.28
C VAL A 65 13.60 -2.38 -4.38
N PRO A 66 14.90 -2.63 -4.56
CA PRO A 66 15.39 -4.00 -4.81
C PRO A 66 15.21 -4.95 -3.65
N GLU A 67 15.06 -4.44 -2.41
CA GLU A 67 14.83 -5.27 -1.23
C GLU A 67 13.40 -5.80 -1.12
N LEU A 68 12.46 -5.25 -1.91
CA LEU A 68 11.05 -5.65 -1.87
C LEU A 68 10.85 -7.00 -2.57
N ASN A 69 10.14 -7.92 -1.93
CA ASN A 69 9.72 -9.17 -2.55
C ASN A 69 8.59 -8.90 -3.55
N VAL A 70 8.89 -9.07 -4.83
CA VAL A 70 7.88 -8.94 -5.90
C VAL A 70 7.48 -10.34 -6.33
N VAL A 71 6.32 -10.79 -5.90
CA VAL A 71 5.85 -12.17 -6.07
C VAL A 71 4.70 -12.31 -7.06
N SER A 72 4.26 -11.20 -7.66
CA SER A 72 3.20 -11.20 -8.67
C SER A 72 3.47 -10.13 -9.73
N ASP A 73 2.79 -10.26 -10.86
CA ASP A 73 2.84 -9.28 -11.96
C ASP A 73 1.75 -8.21 -11.82
N ASN A 74 1.05 -8.17 -10.70
CA ASN A 74 -0.01 -7.19 -10.45
C ASN A 74 0.60 -5.84 -10.05
N ILE A 75 1.25 -5.21 -11.00
CA ILE A 75 1.93 -3.91 -10.81
C ILE A 75 1.15 -2.87 -11.59
N PHE A 76 0.63 -1.86 -10.89
CA PHE A 76 -0.18 -0.81 -11.49
C PHE A 76 0.45 0.55 -11.26
N VAL A 77 0.45 1.38 -12.31
CA VAL A 77 1.03 2.72 -12.27
C VAL A 77 -0.07 3.74 -12.09
N LYS A 78 0.14 4.70 -11.20
CA LYS A 78 -0.70 5.86 -11.02
C LYS A 78 0.10 7.15 -11.20
N THR A 79 -0.59 8.24 -11.51
CA THR A 79 0.02 9.57 -11.66
C THR A 79 -0.54 10.57 -10.66
N LYS A 80 -1.43 10.13 -9.78
CA LYS A 80 -2.04 10.90 -8.69
C LYS A 80 -1.91 10.13 -7.39
N SER A 81 -2.11 10.80 -6.25
CA SER A 81 -1.95 10.18 -4.93
C SER A 81 -2.85 8.98 -4.71
N ASN A 82 -4.12 9.07 -5.12
CA ASN A 82 -5.10 8.00 -4.96
C ASN A 82 -4.85 6.87 -5.97
N ALA A 83 -4.56 5.67 -5.48
CA ALA A 83 -4.33 4.51 -6.34
C ALA A 83 -5.57 4.12 -7.16
N LEU A 84 -6.77 4.43 -6.69
CA LEU A 84 -8.00 4.16 -7.44
C LEU A 84 -8.16 5.03 -8.69
N THR A 85 -7.28 6.00 -8.91
CA THR A 85 -7.22 6.74 -10.19
C THR A 85 -6.58 5.92 -11.30
N SER A 86 -5.90 4.83 -10.99
CA SER A 86 -5.41 3.87 -11.99
C SER A 86 -6.58 3.05 -12.52
N GLU A 87 -6.91 3.24 -13.79
CA GLU A 87 -7.97 2.48 -14.46
C GLU A 87 -7.65 0.98 -14.46
N ALA A 88 -6.39 0.61 -14.71
CA ALA A 88 -5.96 -0.78 -14.71
C ALA A 88 -6.14 -1.44 -13.33
N PHE A 89 -5.84 -0.71 -12.26
CA PHE A 89 -6.06 -1.22 -10.91
C PHE A 89 -7.55 -1.40 -10.60
N CYS A 90 -8.37 -0.41 -10.96
CA CYS A 90 -9.83 -0.52 -10.79
C CYS A 90 -10.41 -1.71 -11.56
N ASN A 91 -9.94 -1.95 -12.77
CA ASN A 91 -10.36 -3.10 -13.56
C ASN A 91 -9.96 -4.42 -12.89
N PHE A 92 -8.74 -4.50 -12.36
CA PHE A 92 -8.25 -5.66 -11.61
C PHE A 92 -9.15 -5.95 -10.38
N ILE A 93 -9.50 -4.92 -9.63
CA ILE A 93 -10.40 -5.02 -8.47
C ILE A 93 -11.74 -5.62 -8.89
N LYS A 94 -12.31 -5.12 -9.97
CA LYS A 94 -13.61 -5.53 -10.48
C LYS A 94 -13.61 -6.98 -10.97
N VAL A 95 -12.63 -7.33 -11.81
CA VAL A 95 -12.51 -8.66 -12.40
C VAL A 95 -12.32 -9.74 -11.32
N ASN A 96 -11.59 -9.43 -10.26
CA ASN A 96 -11.31 -10.36 -9.18
C ASN A 96 -12.29 -10.26 -7.99
N ASN A 97 -13.30 -9.42 -8.08
CA ASN A 97 -14.31 -9.21 -7.03
C ASN A 97 -13.67 -8.89 -5.67
N ILE A 98 -12.66 -8.02 -5.67
CA ILE A 98 -11.96 -7.63 -4.45
C ILE A 98 -12.82 -6.59 -3.71
N ASN A 99 -13.06 -6.82 -2.42
CA ASN A 99 -13.85 -5.94 -1.57
C ASN A 99 -13.15 -5.59 -0.25
N GLU A 100 -11.97 -6.13 -0.02
CA GLU A 100 -11.20 -5.94 1.20
C GLU A 100 -9.73 -5.72 0.86
N PHE A 101 -9.13 -4.68 1.46
CA PHE A 101 -7.75 -4.31 1.22
C PHE A 101 -6.94 -4.27 2.50
N TYR A 102 -5.72 -4.78 2.43
CA TYR A 102 -4.68 -4.62 3.44
C TYR A 102 -3.63 -3.71 2.83
N VAL A 103 -3.34 -2.59 3.48
CA VAL A 103 -2.51 -1.52 2.91
C VAL A 103 -1.21 -1.38 3.67
N VAL A 104 -0.11 -1.38 2.93
CA VAL A 104 1.26 -1.16 3.41
C VAL A 104 1.99 -0.19 2.47
N GLY A 105 3.08 0.39 2.92
CA GLY A 105 3.94 1.22 2.07
C GLY A 105 4.10 2.66 2.54
N ALA A 106 4.20 3.60 1.59
CA ALA A 106 4.47 5.01 1.86
C ALA A 106 3.80 5.93 0.81
N ASP A 107 3.69 7.19 1.00
CA ASP A 107 3.87 7.92 2.24
C ASP A 107 2.56 7.94 3.03
N ALA A 108 2.64 7.74 4.32
CA ALA A 108 1.46 7.69 5.19
C ALA A 108 0.65 8.99 5.20
N THR A 109 1.29 10.13 4.90
CA THR A 109 0.63 11.45 4.86
C THR A 109 0.11 11.82 3.47
N ALA A 110 0.42 11.03 2.44
CA ALA A 110 0.11 11.36 1.04
C ALA A 110 -0.58 10.21 0.31
N CYS A 111 0.16 9.35 -0.37
CA CYS A 111 -0.43 8.31 -1.22
C CYS A 111 -1.19 7.23 -0.43
N VAL A 112 -0.68 6.80 0.72
CA VAL A 112 -1.39 5.87 1.60
C VAL A 112 -2.67 6.51 2.13
N LYS A 113 -2.59 7.76 2.63
CA LYS A 113 -3.72 8.51 3.15
C LYS A 113 -4.84 8.64 2.11
N SER A 114 -4.49 9.13 0.93
CA SER A 114 -5.45 9.37 -0.16
C SER A 114 -6.10 8.06 -0.62
N THR A 115 -5.32 7.01 -0.76
CA THR A 115 -5.82 5.70 -1.20
C THR A 115 -6.77 5.10 -0.18
N CYS A 116 -6.40 5.08 1.10
CA CYS A 116 -7.26 4.55 2.16
C CYS A 116 -8.57 5.33 2.28
N TYR A 117 -8.50 6.66 2.24
CA TYR A 117 -9.69 7.51 2.26
C TYR A 117 -10.65 7.15 1.13
N ASN A 118 -10.14 7.08 -0.10
CA ASN A 118 -10.97 6.82 -1.27
C ASN A 118 -11.48 5.37 -1.32
N MET A 119 -10.72 4.41 -0.84
CA MET A 119 -11.19 3.03 -0.68
C MET A 119 -12.36 2.96 0.30
N LYS A 120 -12.27 3.64 1.43
CA LYS A 120 -13.38 3.70 2.40
C LYS A 120 -14.60 4.39 1.81
N LYS A 121 -14.40 5.51 1.10
CA LYS A 121 -15.48 6.23 0.42
C LYS A 121 -16.18 5.36 -0.62
N ALA A 122 -15.45 4.48 -1.28
CA ALA A 122 -16.01 3.54 -2.25
C ALA A 122 -16.72 2.34 -1.61
N GLY A 123 -16.69 2.20 -0.29
CA GLY A 123 -17.39 1.13 0.43
C GLY A 123 -16.57 -0.11 0.73
N TYR A 124 -15.27 -0.10 0.47
CA TYR A 124 -14.40 -1.24 0.74
C TYR A 124 -14.05 -1.35 2.23
N THR A 125 -13.76 -2.57 2.66
CA THR A 125 -13.13 -2.82 3.97
C THR A 125 -11.62 -2.57 3.82
N VAL A 126 -11.05 -1.75 4.69
CA VAL A 126 -9.64 -1.35 4.62
C VAL A 126 -8.94 -1.61 5.95
N HIS A 127 -7.84 -2.35 5.87
CA HIS A 127 -6.93 -2.60 6.99
C HIS A 127 -5.61 -1.88 6.69
N VAL A 128 -5.14 -1.09 7.65
CA VAL A 128 -3.80 -0.48 7.59
C VAL A 128 -2.91 -1.23 8.57
N ILE A 129 -1.83 -1.81 8.07
CA ILE A 129 -0.87 -2.53 8.92
C ILE A 129 0.11 -1.50 9.47
N SER A 130 -0.06 -1.16 10.74
CA SER A 130 0.55 0.03 11.36
C SER A 130 2.07 0.02 11.39
N ASP A 131 2.69 -1.14 11.47
CA ASP A 131 4.15 -1.29 11.45
C ASP A 131 4.71 -1.57 10.05
N CYS A 132 3.87 -1.44 9.03
CA CYS A 132 4.23 -1.59 7.61
C CYS A 132 3.94 -0.35 6.77
N VAL A 133 3.66 0.79 7.41
CA VAL A 133 3.53 2.09 6.75
C VAL A 133 4.54 3.08 7.32
N THR A 134 5.04 3.98 6.49
CA THR A 134 6.02 4.97 6.90
C THR A 134 5.81 6.30 6.19
N SER A 135 6.52 7.34 6.65
CA SER A 135 6.47 8.69 6.12
C SER A 135 7.85 9.32 6.10
N TYR A 136 8.01 10.36 5.29
CA TYR A 136 9.20 11.21 5.34
C TYR A 136 9.34 11.92 6.69
N ASP A 137 8.23 12.10 7.42
CA ASP A 137 8.18 12.70 8.75
C ASP A 137 7.58 11.73 9.75
N LEU A 138 8.44 11.01 10.46
CA LEU A 138 8.04 9.99 11.44
C LEU A 138 7.23 10.57 12.60
N LYS A 139 7.36 11.87 12.87
CA LYS A 139 6.61 12.56 13.94
C LYS A 139 5.10 12.56 13.65
N LYS A 140 4.71 12.45 12.39
CA LYS A 140 3.31 12.44 11.97
C LYS A 140 2.66 11.06 12.03
N MET A 141 3.42 10.00 12.29
CA MET A 141 2.89 8.63 12.20
C MET A 141 1.76 8.37 13.19
N LYS A 142 1.91 8.81 14.44
CA LYS A 142 0.86 8.63 15.45
C LYS A 142 -0.45 9.30 15.04
N GLU A 143 -0.36 10.54 14.54
CA GLU A 143 -1.51 11.30 14.04
C GLU A 143 -2.16 10.60 12.85
N MET A 144 -1.34 10.09 11.93
CA MET A 144 -1.85 9.41 10.74
C MET A 144 -2.56 8.11 11.07
N LEU A 145 -2.03 7.31 11.97
CA LEU A 145 -2.70 6.08 12.40
C LEU A 145 -4.05 6.37 13.05
N ALA A 146 -4.13 7.43 13.85
CA ALA A 146 -5.41 7.90 14.43
C ALA A 146 -6.37 8.38 13.32
N TYR A 147 -5.86 9.06 12.30
CA TYR A 147 -6.65 9.50 11.15
C TYR A 147 -7.29 8.31 10.43
N TYR A 148 -6.50 7.27 10.11
CA TYR A 148 -7.04 6.08 9.42
C TYR A 148 -8.17 5.44 10.24
N ALA A 149 -7.96 5.27 11.53
CA ALA A 149 -8.98 4.72 12.43
C ALA A 149 -10.24 5.59 12.44
N SER A 150 -10.08 6.93 12.44
CA SER A 150 -11.21 7.87 12.41
C SER A 150 -12.03 7.78 11.13
N LYS A 151 -11.42 7.32 10.03
CA LYS A 151 -12.10 7.13 8.74
C LYS A 151 -12.70 5.73 8.57
N GLY A 152 -12.62 4.89 9.59
CA GLY A 152 -13.19 3.55 9.57
C GLY A 152 -12.25 2.46 9.09
N CYS A 153 -10.96 2.74 8.91
CA CYS A 153 -9.98 1.70 8.65
C CYS A 153 -9.68 0.93 9.92
N GLU A 154 -9.46 -0.37 9.80
CA GLU A 154 -8.88 -1.15 10.88
C GLU A 154 -7.38 -0.95 10.91
N VAL A 155 -6.83 -0.49 12.03
CA VAL A 155 -5.40 -0.21 12.21
C VAL A 155 -4.82 -1.19 13.20
N LYS A 156 -3.98 -2.10 12.74
CA LYS A 156 -3.37 -3.17 13.56
C LYS A 156 -1.95 -3.42 13.09
N THR A 157 -1.12 -3.94 14.00
CA THR A 157 0.21 -4.44 13.63
C THR A 157 0.09 -5.69 12.76
N LEU A 158 1.18 -6.10 12.14
CA LEU A 158 1.22 -7.35 11.39
C LEU A 158 0.86 -8.55 12.30
N ASP A 159 1.47 -8.61 13.49
CA ASP A 159 1.22 -9.72 14.41
C ASP A 159 -0.25 -9.78 14.84
N GLU A 160 -0.85 -8.65 15.17
CA GLU A 160 -2.29 -8.57 15.49
C GLU A 160 -3.17 -9.01 14.31
N THR A 161 -2.78 -8.61 13.10
CA THR A 161 -3.51 -8.97 11.87
C THR A 161 -3.47 -10.48 11.63
N ILE A 162 -2.31 -11.10 11.75
CA ILE A 162 -2.13 -12.55 11.61
C ILE A 162 -2.93 -13.29 12.69
N GLY A 163 -2.83 -12.86 13.95
CA GLY A 163 -3.55 -13.47 15.06
C GLY A 163 -5.06 -13.46 14.86
N GLN A 164 -5.61 -12.33 14.43
CA GLN A 164 -7.04 -12.20 14.16
C GLN A 164 -7.52 -13.12 13.03
N THR A 165 -6.70 -13.38 12.04
CA THR A 165 -7.05 -14.24 10.90
C THR A 165 -7.02 -15.70 11.28
N THR A 166 -6.13 -16.13 12.18
CA THR A 166 -6.03 -17.51 12.65
C THR A 166 -7.14 -17.91 13.62
N ASP A 167 -7.75 -16.92 14.29
CA ASP A 167 -8.84 -17.16 15.26
C ASP A 167 -10.23 -17.29 14.58
N LYS A 168 -10.28 -17.19 13.27
CA LYS A 168 -11.46 -17.45 12.45
C LYS A 168 -11.36 -18.84 11.85
#